data_a21dae99f53cf7d432abc089ca042828
#
_entry.id   a21dae99f53cf7d432abc089ca042828
#
_cell.length_a   1.000
_cell.length_b   1.000
_cell.length_c   1.000
_cell.angle_alpha   90.00
_cell.angle_beta   90.00
_cell.angle_gamma   90.00
#
_symmetry.space_group_name_H-M   'P 1'
#
loop_
_entity.id
_entity.type
_entity.pdbx_description
1 polymer ?
#
loop_
_entity_poly.entity_id
_entity_poly.type
_entity_poly.pdbx_seq_one_letter_code
_entity_poly.pdbx_strand_id
1 'polypeptide(L)'
;MRLQSQQPYISPMAKSEAIRGPLDDLLVFHELARSLISTLDLTSILRTVLSSMDRFIQADLWALLMVDPPHQELYYVGPNGAEDPRFTDMRVKMGEGLAGWVAKTGETLIIPEAASDPRLVAASQGHTFSVRSAIGVPIRGRKGTHGVLEIFNPHFDKHSDYTIAFLHILVDYTAIAIENAQDVAHAQQLTITDDVTGLYNARHLYTLLQTELEIARNETKPLSLVFLDLDRFKAVNDQHGHLIGSELLGHVGRRIRQFCRPTDLCFRYGGDEFVILMPSTTREESLRLTRAIHQNLEKSIFTLENGLELSIGASAGIAAYPGDGRSVHAILGAADRRMYGVKSSGRGRVEA
;
A
#
# COMPACT_ATOMS: atom_id res chain seq x y z
N MET A 1 -23.33 17.97 26.13
CA MET A 1 -23.35 16.89 25.15
C MET A 1 -22.31 15.90 25.60
N ARG A 2 -22.69 14.75 26.16
CA ARG A 2 -21.78 13.79 26.78
C ARG A 2 -21.07 13.02 25.65
N LEU A 3 -19.76 13.18 25.51
CA LEU A 3 -18.91 12.28 24.71
C LEU A 3 -18.99 10.89 25.35
N GLN A 4 -19.61 9.96 24.65
CA GLN A 4 -19.54 8.54 25.00
C GLN A 4 -18.08 8.12 24.90
N SER A 5 -17.52 7.65 26.02
CA SER A 5 -16.19 7.10 26.17
C SER A 5 -16.01 5.91 25.20
N GLN A 6 -15.33 6.13 24.10
CA GLN A 6 -14.90 5.05 23.21
C GLN A 6 -13.62 4.46 23.79
N GLN A 7 -13.67 3.19 24.18
CA GLN A 7 -12.55 2.42 24.69
C GLN A 7 -11.66 1.95 23.52
N PRO A 8 -10.33 1.82 23.73
CA PRO A 8 -9.47 1.05 22.80
C PRO A 8 -10.04 -0.37 22.64
N TYR A 9 -9.64 -1.07 21.57
CA TYR A 9 -10.17 -2.40 21.28
C TYR A 9 -10.08 -3.29 22.52
N ILE A 10 -11.23 -3.52 23.14
CA ILE A 10 -11.40 -4.46 24.24
C ILE A 10 -11.93 -5.74 23.60
N SER A 11 -11.12 -6.78 23.61
CA SER A 11 -11.57 -8.10 23.19
C SER A 11 -12.71 -8.59 24.08
N PRO A 12 -13.83 -9.07 23.52
CA PRO A 12 -14.87 -9.72 24.32
C PRO A 12 -14.29 -11.01 24.90
N MET A 13 -14.32 -11.14 26.23
CA MET A 13 -13.90 -12.34 26.95
C MET A 13 -14.56 -13.60 26.37
N ALA A 14 -13.84 -14.36 25.57
CA ALA A 14 -14.20 -15.72 25.21
C ALA A 14 -13.68 -16.65 26.29
N LYS A 15 -14.57 -17.14 27.16
CA LYS A 15 -14.31 -18.26 28.05
C LYS A 15 -14.06 -19.50 27.21
N SER A 16 -12.82 -19.95 27.13
CA SER A 16 -12.48 -21.30 26.72
C SER A 16 -11.31 -21.78 27.57
N GLU A 17 -11.61 -22.44 28.68
CA GLU A 17 -10.68 -23.27 29.39
C GLU A 17 -10.48 -24.58 28.62
N ALA A 18 -9.46 -24.63 27.80
CA ALA A 18 -8.83 -25.88 27.41
C ALA A 18 -7.37 -25.79 27.90
N ILE A 19 -6.97 -26.65 28.84
CA ILE A 19 -5.58 -26.82 29.24
C ILE A 19 -4.81 -27.29 28.01
N ARG A 20 -4.17 -26.34 27.30
CA ARG A 20 -3.28 -26.64 26.19
C ARG A 20 -1.92 -27.05 26.74
N GLY A 21 -1.36 -28.13 26.19
CA GLY A 21 0.01 -28.51 26.55
C GLY A 21 1.02 -27.61 25.83
N PRO A 22 2.27 -27.52 26.34
CA PRO A 22 3.33 -26.71 25.73
C PRO A 22 3.59 -27.01 24.24
N LEU A 23 3.28 -28.23 23.78
CA LEU A 23 3.39 -28.63 22.38
C LEU A 23 2.29 -28.02 21.51
N ASP A 24 1.07 -27.86 22.02
CA ASP A 24 -0.03 -27.25 21.27
C ASP A 24 0.24 -25.76 21.05
N ASP A 25 0.78 -25.08 22.07
CA ASP A 25 1.17 -23.68 21.96
C ASP A 25 2.29 -23.48 20.94
N LEU A 26 3.25 -24.42 20.87
CA LEU A 26 4.36 -24.37 19.90
C LEU A 26 3.86 -24.57 18.46
N LEU A 27 2.88 -25.44 18.24
CA LEU A 27 2.29 -25.67 16.91
C LEU A 27 1.52 -24.44 16.43
N VAL A 28 0.68 -23.86 17.28
CA VAL A 28 -0.08 -22.63 16.96
C VAL A 28 0.86 -21.48 16.68
N PHE A 29 1.95 -21.38 17.45
CA PHE A 29 2.99 -20.38 17.22
C PHE A 29 3.70 -20.58 15.87
N HIS A 30 4.04 -21.82 15.53
CA HIS A 30 4.68 -22.13 14.25
C HIS A 30 3.77 -21.72 13.07
N GLU A 31 2.47 -21.99 13.14
CA GLU A 31 1.49 -21.57 12.13
C GLU A 31 1.41 -20.04 12.02
N LEU A 32 1.38 -19.35 13.16
CA LEU A 32 1.37 -17.89 13.20
C LEU A 32 2.64 -17.30 12.58
N ALA A 33 3.81 -17.75 12.99
CA ALA A 33 5.09 -17.30 12.45
C ALA A 33 5.17 -17.54 10.92
N ARG A 34 4.72 -18.69 10.45
CA ARG A 34 4.65 -19.01 9.02
C ARG A 34 3.69 -18.08 8.27
N SER A 35 2.53 -17.79 8.85
CA SER A 35 1.56 -16.86 8.26
C SER A 35 2.12 -15.45 8.15
N LEU A 36 2.80 -14.95 9.18
CA LEU A 36 3.43 -13.63 9.19
C LEU A 36 4.51 -13.50 8.10
N ILE A 37 5.40 -14.49 7.99
CA ILE A 37 6.52 -14.44 7.02
C ILE A 37 6.03 -14.59 5.58
N SER A 38 4.92 -15.31 5.34
CA SER A 38 4.38 -15.54 3.99
C SER A 38 3.61 -14.33 3.42
N THR A 39 3.33 -13.32 4.22
CA THR A 39 2.53 -12.15 3.85
C THR A 39 3.45 -10.95 3.60
N LEU A 40 3.26 -10.28 2.46
CA LEU A 40 4.01 -9.07 2.07
C LEU A 40 3.18 -7.78 2.21
N ASP A 41 1.95 -7.89 2.70
CA ASP A 41 1.08 -6.75 2.97
C ASP A 41 1.13 -6.37 4.45
N LEU A 42 1.62 -5.17 4.74
CA LEU A 42 1.79 -4.65 6.09
C LEU A 42 0.48 -4.69 6.90
N THR A 43 -0.64 -4.29 6.28
CA THR A 43 -1.95 -4.27 6.92
C THR A 43 -2.38 -5.67 7.37
N SER A 44 -2.15 -6.67 6.53
CA SER A 44 -2.45 -8.08 6.83
C SER A 44 -1.54 -8.64 7.93
N ILE A 45 -0.25 -8.27 7.95
CA ILE A 45 0.69 -8.63 9.02
C ILE A 45 0.16 -8.09 10.36
N LEU A 46 -0.10 -6.79 10.46
CA LEU A 46 -0.58 -6.15 11.68
C LEU A 46 -1.92 -6.72 12.16
N ARG A 47 -2.84 -6.97 11.23
CA ARG A 47 -4.12 -7.64 11.54
C ARG A 47 -3.91 -9.04 12.11
N THR A 48 -2.99 -9.82 11.56
CA THR A 48 -2.67 -11.18 12.02
C THR A 48 -2.12 -11.14 13.44
N VAL A 49 -1.20 -10.23 13.75
CA VAL A 49 -0.68 -10.02 15.10
C VAL A 49 -1.83 -9.70 16.06
N LEU A 50 -2.62 -8.67 15.74
CA LEU A 50 -3.74 -8.22 16.57
C LEU A 50 -4.75 -9.34 16.86
N SER A 51 -5.16 -10.10 15.85
CA SER A 51 -6.14 -11.18 16.00
C SER A 51 -5.62 -12.40 16.75
N SER A 52 -4.31 -12.51 16.90
CA SER A 52 -3.66 -13.66 17.56
C SER A 52 -3.38 -13.41 19.05
N MET A 53 -3.32 -12.15 19.49
CA MET A 53 -2.92 -11.80 20.86
C MET A 53 -3.78 -12.45 21.94
N ASP A 54 -5.09 -12.47 21.78
CA ASP A 54 -6.03 -13.06 22.75
C ASP A 54 -5.81 -14.55 23.01
N ARG A 55 -5.15 -15.24 22.06
CA ARG A 55 -4.86 -16.67 22.19
C ARG A 55 -3.69 -16.99 23.09
N PHE A 56 -2.76 -16.02 23.19
CA PHE A 56 -1.47 -16.24 23.85
C PHE A 56 -1.33 -15.46 25.15
N ILE A 57 -2.02 -14.33 25.28
CA ILE A 57 -1.83 -13.41 26.38
C ILE A 57 -3.18 -12.99 26.95
N GLN A 58 -3.43 -13.39 28.18
CA GLN A 58 -4.55 -12.87 28.94
C GLN A 58 -4.11 -11.58 29.63
N ALA A 59 -4.78 -10.49 29.32
CA ALA A 59 -4.56 -9.18 29.90
C ALA A 59 -5.87 -8.37 29.91
N ASP A 60 -5.97 -7.32 30.71
CA ASP A 60 -7.13 -6.45 30.71
C ASP A 60 -7.21 -5.66 29.39
N LEU A 61 -6.03 -5.28 28.83
CA LEU A 61 -5.92 -4.57 27.57
C LEU A 61 -4.55 -4.81 26.95
N TRP A 62 -4.49 -4.82 25.62
CA TRP A 62 -3.27 -4.71 24.85
C TRP A 62 -3.47 -3.80 23.65
N ALA A 63 -2.39 -3.15 23.22
CA ALA A 63 -2.40 -2.24 22.09
C ALA A 63 -1.14 -2.42 21.24
N LEU A 64 -1.27 -2.21 19.95
CA LEU A 64 -0.18 -2.18 18.99
C LEU A 64 -0.03 -0.75 18.49
N LEU A 65 1.17 -0.22 18.60
CA LEU A 65 1.52 1.09 18.07
C LEU A 65 2.63 0.95 17.03
N MET A 66 2.53 1.69 15.95
CA MET A 66 3.56 1.76 14.92
C MET A 66 4.28 3.10 14.97
N VAL A 67 5.58 3.07 14.71
CA VAL A 67 6.40 4.29 14.63
C VAL A 67 6.12 5.00 13.30
N ASP A 68 5.92 6.31 13.40
CA ASP A 68 5.88 7.26 12.30
C ASP A 68 7.21 8.04 12.25
N PRO A 69 8.21 7.59 11.45
CA PRO A 69 9.54 8.16 11.51
C PRO A 69 9.62 9.63 11.10
N PRO A 70 8.85 10.11 10.09
CA PRO A 70 8.85 11.52 9.71
C PRO A 70 8.45 12.48 10.85
N HIS A 71 7.47 12.06 11.68
CA HIS A 71 6.94 12.89 12.76
C HIS A 71 7.57 12.60 14.12
N GLN A 72 8.39 11.54 14.24
CA GLN A 72 8.97 11.07 15.51
C GLN A 72 7.90 10.75 16.57
N GLU A 73 6.80 10.11 16.12
CA GLU A 73 5.65 9.76 16.93
C GLU A 73 5.22 8.30 16.67
N LEU A 74 4.37 7.79 17.54
CA LEU A 74 3.70 6.51 17.34
C LEU A 74 2.19 6.73 17.20
N TYR A 75 1.56 5.87 16.39
CA TYR A 75 0.11 5.84 16.21
C TYR A 75 -0.46 4.47 16.54
N TYR A 76 -1.71 4.45 17.04
CA TYR A 76 -2.43 3.22 17.36
C TYR A 76 -2.92 2.50 16.12
N VAL A 77 -2.77 1.19 16.10
CA VAL A 77 -3.24 0.30 15.02
C VAL A 77 -4.58 -0.29 15.39
N GLY A 78 -5.57 -0.11 14.52
CA GLY A 78 -6.91 -0.66 14.69
C GLY A 78 -7.02 -2.14 14.27
N PRO A 79 -8.18 -2.77 14.52
CA PRO A 79 -8.41 -4.19 14.22
C PRO A 79 -8.27 -4.56 12.74
N ASN A 80 -8.34 -3.60 11.85
CA ASN A 80 -8.13 -3.76 10.40
C ASN A 80 -6.66 -3.73 9.97
N GLY A 81 -5.73 -3.51 10.93
CA GLY A 81 -4.29 -3.40 10.66
C GLY A 81 -3.82 -2.04 10.13
N ALA A 82 -4.72 -1.05 10.06
CA ALA A 82 -4.42 0.34 9.70
C ALA A 82 -4.44 1.24 10.93
N GLU A 83 -4.05 2.51 10.79
CA GLU A 83 -4.20 3.52 11.84
C GLU A 83 -5.68 3.57 12.30
N ASP A 84 -5.89 3.54 13.63
CA ASP A 84 -7.25 3.56 14.16
C ASP A 84 -7.77 5.00 14.20
N PRO A 85 -8.79 5.34 13.40
CA PRO A 85 -9.31 6.71 13.33
C PRO A 85 -9.91 7.21 14.65
N ARG A 86 -10.21 6.32 15.60
CA ARG A 86 -10.67 6.69 16.94
C ARG A 86 -9.59 7.31 17.82
N PHE A 87 -8.33 7.06 17.49
CA PHE A 87 -7.14 7.48 18.22
C PHE A 87 -6.19 8.36 17.40
N THR A 88 -6.64 8.91 16.26
CA THR A 88 -5.81 9.77 15.40
C THR A 88 -5.23 10.96 16.18
N ASP A 89 -5.98 11.50 17.13
CA ASP A 89 -5.55 12.61 17.99
C ASP A 89 -4.69 12.15 19.20
N MET A 90 -4.50 10.84 19.38
CA MET A 90 -3.77 10.26 20.51
C MET A 90 -2.41 9.72 20.07
N ARG A 91 -1.64 10.53 19.37
CA ARG A 91 -0.28 10.17 18.99
C ARG A 91 0.65 10.26 20.20
N VAL A 92 1.60 9.31 20.28
CA VAL A 92 2.58 9.23 21.37
C VAL A 92 3.93 9.65 20.84
N LYS A 93 4.57 10.66 21.46
CA LYS A 93 5.91 11.08 21.03
C LYS A 93 6.98 10.10 21.44
N MET A 94 8.01 9.98 20.61
CA MET A 94 9.19 9.18 20.94
C MET A 94 9.81 9.62 22.25
N GLY A 95 9.93 8.69 23.20
CA GLY A 95 10.46 8.92 24.56
C GLY A 95 9.41 9.30 25.61
N GLU A 96 8.14 9.50 25.24
CA GLU A 96 7.07 9.82 26.18
C GLU A 96 6.21 8.57 26.49
N GLY A 97 5.83 8.42 27.75
CA GLY A 97 5.00 7.30 28.18
C GLY A 97 5.70 5.94 28.07
N LEU A 98 4.90 4.86 28.11
CA LEU A 98 5.39 3.48 27.97
C LEU A 98 5.87 3.22 26.52
N ALA A 99 4.99 3.41 25.55
CA ALA A 99 5.29 3.13 24.14
C ALA A 99 6.44 3.99 23.61
N GLY A 100 6.42 5.30 23.87
CA GLY A 100 7.46 6.21 23.40
C GLY A 100 8.83 5.91 24.00
N TRP A 101 8.90 5.52 25.28
CA TRP A 101 10.14 5.12 25.91
C TRP A 101 10.70 3.84 25.28
N VAL A 102 9.85 2.80 25.14
CA VAL A 102 10.21 1.52 24.50
C VAL A 102 10.65 1.73 23.04
N ALA A 103 9.93 2.56 22.30
CA ALA A 103 10.28 2.85 20.92
C ALA A 103 11.65 3.54 20.79
N LYS A 104 11.95 4.46 21.70
CA LYS A 104 13.20 5.22 21.69
C LYS A 104 14.41 4.39 22.13
N THR A 105 14.25 3.56 23.16
CA THR A 105 15.36 2.75 23.71
C THR A 105 15.54 1.44 22.96
N GLY A 106 14.46 0.90 22.39
CA GLY A 106 14.43 -0.43 21.79
C GLY A 106 14.57 -1.55 22.84
N GLU A 107 14.25 -1.27 24.10
CA GLU A 107 14.30 -2.20 25.22
C GLU A 107 12.92 -2.53 25.75
N THR A 108 12.71 -3.78 26.15
CA THR A 108 11.47 -4.20 26.81
C THR A 108 11.38 -3.53 28.19
N LEU A 109 10.22 -2.98 28.50
CA LEU A 109 9.93 -2.35 29.78
C LEU A 109 8.83 -3.10 30.50
N ILE A 110 9.12 -3.58 31.69
CA ILE A 110 8.18 -4.24 32.59
C ILE A 110 7.93 -3.34 33.79
N ILE A 111 6.70 -2.94 34.00
CA ILE A 111 6.26 -2.10 35.13
C ILE A 111 5.30 -2.92 35.97
N PRO A 112 5.77 -3.52 37.07
CA PRO A 112 4.93 -4.37 37.92
C PRO A 112 3.92 -3.57 38.76
N GLU A 113 4.20 -2.28 39.02
CA GLU A 113 3.36 -1.39 39.83
C GLU A 113 3.24 -0.02 39.15
N ALA A 114 2.13 0.21 38.47
CA ALA A 114 1.90 1.41 37.65
C ALA A 114 1.92 2.72 38.49
N ALA A 115 1.47 2.67 39.74
CA ALA A 115 1.38 3.83 40.61
C ALA A 115 2.75 4.42 40.95
N SER A 116 3.83 3.62 40.87
CA SER A 116 5.21 4.01 41.20
C SER A 116 6.01 4.48 39.98
N ASP A 117 5.52 4.28 38.75
CA ASP A 117 6.26 4.62 37.53
C ASP A 117 5.73 5.89 36.85
N PRO A 118 6.53 6.95 36.76
CA PRO A 118 6.09 8.24 36.21
C PRO A 118 5.71 8.15 34.72
N ARG A 119 6.18 7.14 33.98
CA ARG A 119 5.86 6.94 32.58
C ARG A 119 4.41 6.50 32.37
N LEU A 120 3.79 5.85 33.37
CA LEU A 120 2.39 5.44 33.35
C LEU A 120 1.46 6.46 34.02
N VAL A 121 1.94 7.21 34.99
CA VAL A 121 1.14 8.22 35.70
C VAL A 121 0.63 9.30 34.73
N ALA A 122 1.44 9.71 33.76
CA ALA A 122 1.05 10.66 32.73
C ALA A 122 0.06 10.06 31.71
N ALA A 123 0.21 8.77 31.39
CA ALA A 123 -0.65 8.07 30.44
C ALA A 123 -2.02 7.70 31.03
N SER A 124 -2.13 7.48 32.33
CA SER A 124 -3.38 7.06 32.99
C SER A 124 -4.48 8.12 33.02
N GLN A 125 -4.19 9.37 32.72
CA GLN A 125 -5.19 10.46 32.69
C GLN A 125 -6.23 10.37 31.57
N GLY A 126 -6.05 9.47 30.58
CA GLY A 126 -6.98 9.25 29.47
C GLY A 126 -7.67 7.87 29.45
N HIS A 127 -7.28 6.94 30.32
CA HIS A 127 -7.83 5.58 30.30
C HIS A 127 -9.06 5.42 31.19
N THR A 128 -10.06 4.69 30.68
CA THR A 128 -11.30 4.37 31.41
C THR A 128 -11.16 3.19 32.39
N PHE A 129 -9.98 2.57 32.45
CA PHE A 129 -9.67 1.45 33.34
C PHE A 129 -8.45 1.76 34.22
N SER A 130 -8.36 1.08 35.37
CA SER A 130 -7.24 1.24 36.32
C SER A 130 -6.03 0.43 35.84
N VAL A 131 -4.95 1.09 35.47
CA VAL A 131 -3.67 0.44 35.16
C VAL A 131 -2.94 0.10 36.46
N ARG A 132 -2.70 -1.19 36.69
CA ARG A 132 -1.98 -1.72 37.85
C ARG A 132 -0.53 -2.10 37.51
N SER A 133 -0.36 -2.69 36.32
CA SER A 133 0.92 -3.11 35.78
C SER A 133 0.91 -2.98 34.27
N ALA A 134 2.10 -2.90 33.65
CA ALA A 134 2.21 -2.82 32.20
C ALA A 134 3.50 -3.46 31.69
N ILE A 135 3.46 -3.95 30.45
CA ILE A 135 4.62 -4.42 29.71
C ILE A 135 4.61 -3.72 28.34
N GLY A 136 5.75 -3.16 27.97
CA GLY A 136 6.00 -2.66 26.62
C GLY A 136 7.09 -3.48 25.96
N VAL A 137 6.82 -4.04 24.79
CA VAL A 137 7.78 -4.87 24.03
C VAL A 137 8.03 -4.22 22.67
N PRO A 138 9.30 -3.91 22.31
CA PRO A 138 9.58 -3.31 21.00
C PRO A 138 9.47 -4.33 19.88
N ILE A 139 8.83 -3.96 18.78
CA ILE A 139 8.92 -4.65 17.50
C ILE A 139 10.17 -4.11 16.80
N ARG A 140 11.30 -4.75 17.08
CA ARG A 140 12.62 -4.26 16.67
C ARG A 140 13.24 -5.15 15.61
N GLY A 141 13.53 -4.57 14.45
CA GLY A 141 14.27 -5.22 13.38
C GLY A 141 15.68 -4.64 13.20
N ARG A 142 16.32 -4.97 12.10
CA ARG A 142 17.68 -4.52 11.74
C ARG A 142 17.74 -3.01 11.49
N LYS A 143 16.66 -2.41 11.02
CA LYS A 143 16.54 -0.98 10.66
C LYS A 143 16.10 -0.10 11.84
N GLY A 144 15.83 -0.70 12.99
CA GLY A 144 15.39 0.02 14.20
C GLY A 144 14.07 -0.52 14.75
N THR A 145 13.41 0.28 15.58
CA THR A 145 12.11 -0.07 16.16
C THR A 145 11.00 0.35 15.21
N HIS A 146 10.18 -0.61 14.75
CA HIS A 146 9.05 -0.39 13.86
C HIS A 146 7.76 -0.08 14.62
N GLY A 147 7.64 -0.57 15.84
CA GLY A 147 6.46 -0.40 16.67
C GLY A 147 6.66 -0.89 18.08
N VAL A 148 5.61 -0.84 18.87
CA VAL A 148 5.58 -1.29 20.26
C VAL A 148 4.28 -2.04 20.52
N LEU A 149 4.39 -3.19 21.18
CA LEU A 149 3.28 -3.91 21.75
C LEU A 149 3.16 -3.53 23.22
N GLU A 150 2.04 -2.94 23.62
CA GLU A 150 1.71 -2.63 25.02
C GLU A 150 0.71 -3.64 25.56
N ILE A 151 0.92 -4.09 26.79
CA ILE A 151 0.07 -5.03 27.51
C ILE A 151 -0.19 -4.46 28.89
N PHE A 152 -1.44 -4.24 29.24
CA PHE A 152 -1.85 -3.67 30.51
C PHE A 152 -2.55 -4.72 31.38
N ASN A 153 -2.17 -4.74 32.67
CA ASN A 153 -2.67 -5.68 33.67
C ASN A 153 -2.62 -7.15 33.17
N PRO A 154 -1.45 -7.65 32.71
CA PRO A 154 -1.34 -9.02 32.30
C PRO A 154 -1.70 -9.98 33.44
N HIS A 155 -2.46 -11.02 33.12
CA HIS A 155 -2.88 -12.06 34.07
C HIS A 155 -1.85 -13.19 34.12
N PHE A 156 -0.63 -12.87 34.47
CA PHE A 156 0.43 -13.86 34.58
C PHE A 156 0.53 -14.41 36.00
N ASP A 157 0.64 -15.71 36.14
CA ASP A 157 1.24 -16.32 37.32
C ASP A 157 2.74 -15.98 37.35
N LYS A 158 3.33 -15.95 38.57
CA LYS A 158 4.74 -15.51 38.82
C LYS A 158 5.83 -16.28 38.06
N HIS A 159 5.48 -17.21 37.16
CA HIS A 159 6.39 -18.01 36.34
C HIS A 159 6.47 -17.56 34.87
N SER A 160 6.44 -16.27 34.61
CA SER A 160 6.21 -15.68 33.32
C SER A 160 7.42 -15.58 32.37
N ASP A 161 8.57 -16.18 32.68
CA ASP A 161 9.74 -16.18 31.77
C ASP A 161 9.39 -16.78 30.40
N TYR A 162 8.52 -17.80 30.37
CA TYR A 162 8.03 -18.41 29.14
C TYR A 162 7.18 -17.43 28.31
N THR A 163 6.26 -16.70 28.95
CA THR A 163 5.38 -15.75 28.25
C THR A 163 6.15 -14.55 27.71
N ILE A 164 7.13 -14.04 28.47
CA ILE A 164 8.00 -12.96 28.00
C ILE A 164 8.87 -13.44 26.84
N ALA A 165 9.46 -14.64 26.91
CA ALA A 165 10.21 -15.22 25.82
C ALA A 165 9.33 -15.41 24.57
N PHE A 166 8.10 -15.87 24.75
CA PHE A 166 7.12 -15.99 23.67
C PHE A 166 6.82 -14.63 23.02
N LEU A 167 6.58 -13.57 23.82
CA LEU A 167 6.38 -12.22 23.31
C LEU A 167 7.56 -11.72 22.48
N HIS A 168 8.77 -11.95 22.96
CA HIS A 168 9.97 -11.58 22.20
C HIS A 168 10.02 -12.30 20.84
N ILE A 169 9.79 -13.61 20.83
CA ILE A 169 9.77 -14.35 19.57
C ILE A 169 8.68 -13.84 18.62
N LEU A 170 7.48 -13.54 19.13
CA LEU A 170 6.39 -12.99 18.32
C LEU A 170 6.74 -11.63 17.70
N VAL A 171 7.28 -10.71 18.51
CA VAL A 171 7.65 -9.37 18.00
C VAL A 171 8.85 -9.44 17.05
N ASP A 172 9.78 -10.38 17.23
CA ASP A 172 10.91 -10.62 16.33
C ASP A 172 10.42 -11.09 14.95
N TYR A 173 9.51 -12.10 14.91
CA TYR A 173 8.90 -12.52 13.64
C TYR A 173 8.06 -11.42 12.98
N THR A 174 7.37 -10.62 13.80
CA THR A 174 6.62 -9.46 13.30
C THR A 174 7.57 -8.43 12.68
N ALA A 175 8.68 -8.13 13.32
CA ALA A 175 9.68 -7.21 12.78
C ALA A 175 10.27 -7.70 11.45
N ILE A 176 10.60 -9.00 11.36
CA ILE A 176 11.09 -9.62 10.12
C ILE A 176 10.05 -9.50 9.01
N ALA A 177 8.77 -9.78 9.31
CA ALA A 177 7.69 -9.69 8.33
C ALA A 177 7.48 -8.26 7.84
N ILE A 178 7.51 -7.27 8.74
CA ILE A 178 7.42 -5.84 8.40
C ILE A 178 8.59 -5.42 7.52
N GLU A 179 9.83 -5.77 7.86
CA GLU A 179 11.00 -5.44 7.06
C GLU A 179 10.94 -6.06 5.67
N ASN A 180 10.55 -7.34 5.56
CA ASN A 180 10.40 -8.00 4.27
C ASN A 180 9.34 -7.31 3.40
N ALA A 181 8.19 -6.96 3.98
CA ALA A 181 7.14 -6.24 3.25
C ALA A 181 7.62 -4.85 2.79
N GLN A 182 8.33 -4.13 3.64
CA GLN A 182 8.91 -2.83 3.29
C GLN A 182 10.01 -2.95 2.21
N ASP A 183 10.87 -3.95 2.30
CA ASP A 183 11.95 -4.18 1.34
C ASP A 183 11.40 -4.53 -0.05
N VAL A 184 10.37 -5.39 -0.12
CA VAL A 184 9.69 -5.71 -1.38
C VAL A 184 8.97 -4.48 -1.94
N ALA A 185 8.24 -3.72 -1.10
CA ALA A 185 7.60 -2.49 -1.54
C ALA A 185 8.62 -1.46 -2.04
N HIS A 186 9.78 -1.34 -1.38
CA HIS A 186 10.86 -0.47 -1.81
C HIS A 186 11.50 -0.93 -3.13
N ALA A 187 11.77 -2.23 -3.28
CA ALA A 187 12.29 -2.80 -4.53
C ALA A 187 11.32 -2.57 -5.70
N GLN A 188 10.01 -2.77 -5.48
CA GLN A 188 8.96 -2.44 -6.46
C GLN A 188 8.91 -0.93 -6.77
N GLN A 189 9.26 -0.08 -5.81
CA GLN A 189 9.36 1.37 -6.04
C GLN A 189 10.53 1.77 -6.93
N LEU A 190 11.60 0.99 -6.95
CA LEU A 190 12.77 1.24 -7.80
C LEU A 190 12.55 0.81 -9.24
N THR A 191 11.58 -0.07 -9.54
CA THR A 191 11.25 -0.42 -10.93
C THR A 191 10.52 0.74 -11.59
N ILE A 192 11.01 1.17 -12.73
CA ILE A 192 10.41 2.24 -13.54
C ILE A 192 9.55 1.69 -14.69
N THR A 193 9.58 0.37 -14.89
CA THR A 193 8.88 -0.33 -15.97
C THR A 193 7.76 -1.21 -15.43
N ASP A 194 6.79 -1.49 -16.30
CA ASP A 194 5.73 -2.48 -16.10
C ASP A 194 6.21 -3.85 -16.61
N ASP A 195 6.13 -4.87 -15.76
CA ASP A 195 6.68 -6.20 -16.04
C ASP A 195 5.95 -6.94 -17.18
N VAL A 196 4.69 -6.60 -17.46
CA VAL A 196 3.87 -7.23 -18.50
C VAL A 196 4.17 -6.65 -19.88
N THR A 197 4.27 -5.32 -19.96
CA THR A 197 4.38 -4.61 -21.24
C THR A 197 5.80 -4.14 -21.57
N GLY A 198 6.68 -4.05 -20.59
CA GLY A 198 8.02 -3.45 -20.71
C GLY A 198 8.02 -1.93 -20.92
N LEU A 199 6.85 -1.30 -20.91
CA LEU A 199 6.72 0.16 -20.92
C LEU A 199 7.01 0.74 -19.52
N TYR A 200 7.14 2.06 -19.43
CA TYR A 200 7.18 2.70 -18.12
C TYR A 200 5.88 2.46 -17.34
N ASN A 201 5.98 2.39 -16.02
CA ASN A 201 4.81 2.22 -15.16
C ASN A 201 4.16 3.56 -14.79
N ALA A 202 2.96 3.51 -14.20
CA ALA A 202 2.21 4.68 -13.79
C ALA A 202 2.97 5.59 -12.81
N ARG A 203 3.77 5.01 -11.90
CA ARG A 203 4.55 5.80 -10.94
C ARG A 203 5.58 6.67 -11.66
N HIS A 204 6.30 6.10 -12.60
CA HIS A 204 7.30 6.83 -13.37
C HIS A 204 6.66 7.91 -14.27
N LEU A 205 5.40 7.70 -14.72
CA LEU A 205 4.62 8.72 -15.42
C LEU A 205 4.50 10.02 -14.61
N TYR A 206 4.12 9.93 -13.35
CA TYR A 206 3.94 11.13 -12.51
C TYR A 206 5.24 11.93 -12.39
N THR A 207 6.36 11.24 -12.21
CA THR A 207 7.69 11.87 -12.12
C THR A 207 8.06 12.55 -13.42
N LEU A 208 7.97 11.83 -14.55
CA LEU A 208 8.35 12.38 -15.86
C LEU A 208 7.41 13.48 -16.33
N LEU A 209 6.09 13.32 -16.11
CA LEU A 209 5.13 14.37 -16.48
C LEU A 209 5.35 15.67 -15.72
N GLN A 210 5.71 15.59 -14.43
CA GLN A 210 6.08 16.76 -13.64
C GLN A 210 7.30 17.45 -14.25
N THR A 211 8.36 16.70 -14.56
CA THR A 211 9.59 17.21 -15.16
C THR A 211 9.32 17.84 -16.54
N GLU A 212 8.57 17.17 -17.40
CA GLU A 212 8.26 17.65 -18.75
C GLU A 212 7.37 18.91 -18.73
N LEU A 213 6.45 19.02 -17.76
CA LEU A 213 5.66 20.26 -17.55
C LEU A 213 6.54 21.44 -17.12
N GLU A 214 7.55 21.20 -16.29
CA GLU A 214 8.51 22.24 -15.91
C GLU A 214 9.37 22.68 -17.10
N ILE A 215 9.86 21.75 -17.92
CA ILE A 215 10.57 22.06 -19.16
C ILE A 215 9.68 22.83 -20.12
N ALA A 216 8.46 22.33 -20.38
CA ALA A 216 7.50 22.99 -21.26
C ALA A 216 7.18 24.44 -20.82
N ARG A 217 7.07 24.65 -19.51
CA ARG A 217 6.85 25.97 -18.91
C ARG A 217 8.05 26.91 -19.11
N ASN A 218 9.26 26.41 -18.81
CA ASN A 218 10.47 27.22 -18.83
C ASN A 218 10.90 27.56 -20.27
N GLU A 219 10.74 26.62 -21.18
CA GLU A 219 11.13 26.76 -22.59
C GLU A 219 10.00 27.23 -23.50
N THR A 220 8.80 27.45 -22.96
CA THR A 220 7.58 27.84 -23.72
C THR A 220 7.30 26.84 -24.86
N LYS A 221 7.55 25.54 -24.62
CA LYS A 221 7.31 24.48 -25.57
C LYS A 221 5.95 23.81 -25.35
N PRO A 222 5.27 23.34 -26.41
CA PRO A 222 4.07 22.55 -26.26
C PRO A 222 4.38 21.19 -25.65
N LEU A 223 3.42 20.62 -24.93
CA LEU A 223 3.46 19.26 -24.41
C LEU A 223 2.09 18.63 -24.60
N SER A 224 2.03 17.43 -25.12
CA SER A 224 0.77 16.69 -25.26
C SER A 224 0.82 15.38 -24.49
N LEU A 225 -0.33 14.96 -23.99
CA LEU A 225 -0.54 13.68 -23.33
C LEU A 225 -1.74 12.98 -23.93
N VAL A 226 -1.57 11.71 -24.25
CA VAL A 226 -2.63 10.81 -24.73
C VAL A 226 -2.96 9.82 -23.62
N PHE A 227 -4.22 9.69 -23.28
CA PHE A 227 -4.75 8.62 -22.44
C PHE A 227 -5.51 7.64 -23.34
N LEU A 228 -5.14 6.37 -23.33
CA LEU A 228 -5.64 5.32 -24.19
C LEU A 228 -6.11 4.14 -23.37
N ASP A 229 -7.25 3.56 -23.71
CA ASP A 229 -7.82 2.39 -23.06
C ASP A 229 -8.28 1.37 -24.13
N LEU A 230 -8.03 0.10 -23.87
CA LEU A 230 -8.36 -0.99 -24.78
C LEU A 230 -9.85 -1.35 -24.71
N ASP A 231 -10.51 -1.26 -25.83
CA ASP A 231 -11.95 -1.51 -25.90
C ASP A 231 -12.28 -2.98 -25.63
N ARG A 232 -13.15 -3.23 -24.64
CA ARG A 232 -13.64 -4.56 -24.27
C ARG A 232 -12.56 -5.55 -23.82
N PHE A 233 -11.42 -5.10 -23.33
CA PHE A 233 -10.35 -5.97 -22.85
C PHE A 233 -10.83 -6.96 -21.77
N LYS A 234 -11.76 -6.54 -20.90
CA LYS A 234 -12.38 -7.43 -19.92
C LYS A 234 -13.00 -8.68 -20.58
N ALA A 235 -13.63 -8.54 -21.74
CA ALA A 235 -14.22 -9.69 -22.45
C ALA A 235 -13.15 -10.69 -22.91
N VAL A 236 -11.95 -10.23 -23.27
CA VAL A 236 -10.80 -11.11 -23.57
C VAL A 236 -10.40 -11.91 -22.33
N ASN A 237 -10.28 -11.26 -21.17
CA ASN A 237 -9.98 -11.95 -19.92
C ASN A 237 -11.06 -12.96 -19.53
N ASP A 238 -12.33 -12.56 -19.63
CA ASP A 238 -13.47 -13.41 -19.27
C ASP A 238 -13.56 -14.65 -20.19
N GLN A 239 -13.19 -14.52 -21.48
CA GLN A 239 -13.26 -15.58 -22.48
C GLN A 239 -12.02 -16.48 -22.51
N HIS A 240 -10.82 -15.91 -22.35
CA HIS A 240 -9.56 -16.61 -22.60
C HIS A 240 -8.65 -16.70 -21.35
N GLY A 241 -9.03 -16.05 -20.24
CA GLY A 241 -8.27 -16.02 -18.99
C GLY A 241 -7.21 -14.91 -18.93
N HIS A 242 -6.79 -14.60 -17.72
CA HIS A 242 -5.87 -13.48 -17.42
C HIS A 242 -4.46 -13.65 -18.03
N LEU A 243 -3.99 -14.88 -18.23
CA LEU A 243 -2.68 -15.13 -18.87
C LEU A 243 -2.67 -14.65 -20.32
N ILE A 244 -3.72 -14.99 -21.07
CA ILE A 244 -3.90 -14.56 -22.46
C ILE A 244 -4.06 -13.02 -22.53
N GLY A 245 -4.83 -12.44 -21.61
CA GLY A 245 -4.95 -10.99 -21.52
C GLY A 245 -3.62 -10.30 -21.26
N SER A 246 -2.79 -10.85 -20.36
CA SER A 246 -1.45 -10.30 -20.07
C SER A 246 -0.52 -10.39 -21.28
N GLU A 247 -0.54 -11.50 -22.02
CA GLU A 247 0.23 -11.66 -23.26
C GLU A 247 -0.21 -10.64 -24.33
N LEU A 248 -1.52 -10.46 -24.50
CA LEU A 248 -2.07 -9.45 -25.41
C LEU A 248 -1.63 -8.03 -25.01
N LEU A 249 -1.65 -7.69 -23.72
CA LEU A 249 -1.15 -6.38 -23.22
C LEU A 249 0.32 -6.17 -23.59
N GLY A 250 1.17 -7.20 -23.47
CA GLY A 250 2.55 -7.15 -23.90
C GLY A 250 2.71 -6.86 -25.40
N HIS A 251 1.88 -7.51 -26.24
CA HIS A 251 1.87 -7.25 -27.67
C HIS A 251 1.41 -5.83 -28.00
N VAL A 252 0.34 -5.34 -27.36
CA VAL A 252 -0.17 -3.97 -27.52
C VAL A 252 0.88 -2.95 -27.09
N GLY A 253 1.51 -3.14 -25.93
CA GLY A 253 2.58 -2.24 -25.46
C GLY A 253 3.74 -2.12 -26.44
N ARG A 254 4.22 -3.25 -26.97
CA ARG A 254 5.24 -3.25 -28.03
C ARG A 254 4.77 -2.51 -29.28
N ARG A 255 3.53 -2.71 -29.70
CA ARG A 255 2.94 -2.06 -30.87
C ARG A 255 2.83 -0.55 -30.68
N ILE A 256 2.35 -0.06 -29.55
CA ILE A 256 2.32 1.37 -29.22
C ILE A 256 3.73 1.95 -29.30
N ARG A 257 4.72 1.33 -28.66
CA ARG A 257 6.11 1.80 -28.66
C ARG A 257 6.71 1.89 -30.06
N GLN A 258 6.39 0.98 -30.95
CA GLN A 258 6.88 0.97 -32.34
C GLN A 258 6.38 2.16 -33.17
N PHE A 259 5.19 2.70 -32.87
CA PHE A 259 4.62 3.84 -33.56
C PHE A 259 4.94 5.20 -32.92
N CYS A 260 5.49 5.19 -31.71
CA CYS A 260 5.94 6.39 -31.02
C CYS A 260 7.33 6.79 -31.46
N ARG A 261 7.61 8.10 -31.42
CA ARG A 261 8.95 8.64 -31.66
C ARG A 261 9.90 8.23 -30.54
N PRO A 262 11.23 8.25 -30.75
CA PRO A 262 12.20 8.01 -29.69
C PRO A 262 12.04 8.95 -28.48
N THR A 263 11.57 10.17 -28.72
CA THR A 263 11.30 11.21 -27.70
C THR A 263 10.00 11.01 -26.94
N ASP A 264 9.07 10.20 -27.47
CA ASP A 264 7.81 9.96 -26.82
C ASP A 264 7.97 8.90 -25.72
N LEU A 265 7.32 9.14 -24.59
CA LEU A 265 7.41 8.28 -23.42
C LEU A 265 6.09 7.50 -23.27
N CYS A 266 6.20 6.17 -23.29
CA CYS A 266 5.04 5.27 -23.28
C CYS A 266 4.94 4.58 -21.91
N PHE A 267 3.74 4.59 -21.35
CA PHE A 267 3.45 4.08 -20.02
C PHE A 267 2.27 3.11 -20.06
N ARG A 268 2.30 2.11 -19.19
CA ARG A 268 1.09 1.43 -18.75
C ARG A 268 0.60 2.10 -17.47
N TYR A 269 -0.61 2.66 -17.52
CA TYR A 269 -1.19 3.38 -16.39
C TYR A 269 -1.81 2.41 -15.36
N GLY A 270 -2.48 1.37 -15.84
CA GLY A 270 -3.05 0.28 -15.04
C GLY A 270 -4.02 -0.56 -15.85
N GLY A 271 -4.22 -1.81 -15.48
CA GLY A 271 -5.15 -2.68 -16.20
C GLY A 271 -4.91 -2.71 -17.72
N ASP A 272 -5.84 -2.17 -18.48
CA ASP A 272 -5.86 -2.01 -19.93
C ASP A 272 -5.64 -0.56 -20.41
N GLU A 273 -5.16 0.30 -19.51
CA GLU A 273 -4.94 1.72 -19.76
C GLU A 273 -3.47 2.04 -20.05
N PHE A 274 -3.24 2.84 -21.08
CA PHE A 274 -1.92 3.31 -21.51
C PHE A 274 -1.87 4.82 -21.57
N VAL A 275 -0.70 5.39 -21.34
CA VAL A 275 -0.45 6.82 -21.51
C VAL A 275 0.75 7.03 -22.41
N ILE A 276 0.66 8.03 -23.30
CA ILE A 276 1.78 8.46 -24.12
C ILE A 276 2.02 9.93 -23.83
N LEU A 277 3.19 10.26 -23.32
CA LEU A 277 3.64 11.63 -23.12
C LEU A 277 4.50 12.05 -24.29
N MET A 278 4.15 13.15 -24.91
CA MET A 278 4.75 13.66 -26.15
C MET A 278 5.36 15.04 -25.92
N PRO A 279 6.63 15.11 -25.50
CA PRO A 279 7.35 16.38 -25.34
C PRO A 279 7.44 17.19 -26.65
N SER A 280 7.44 18.48 -26.55
CA SER A 280 7.56 19.44 -27.67
C SER A 280 6.58 19.15 -28.83
N THR A 281 5.34 18.77 -28.48
CA THR A 281 4.33 18.33 -29.43
C THR A 281 3.03 19.09 -29.24
N THR A 282 2.54 19.70 -30.29
CA THR A 282 1.25 20.39 -30.32
C THR A 282 0.09 19.42 -30.28
N ARG A 283 -1.11 19.93 -29.95
CA ARG A 283 -2.35 19.13 -29.98
C ARG A 283 -2.61 18.50 -31.36
N GLU A 284 -2.42 19.27 -32.42
CA GLU A 284 -2.66 18.84 -33.80
C GLU A 284 -1.70 17.73 -34.23
N GLU A 285 -0.44 17.82 -33.82
CA GLU A 285 0.57 16.79 -34.07
C GLU A 285 0.27 15.53 -33.27
N SER A 286 -0.06 15.69 -32.00
CA SER A 286 -0.46 14.58 -31.14
C SER A 286 -1.69 13.86 -31.68
N LEU A 287 -2.70 14.61 -32.17
CA LEU A 287 -3.89 14.03 -32.77
C LEU A 287 -3.57 13.18 -34.01
N ARG A 288 -2.67 13.66 -34.90
CA ARG A 288 -2.24 12.91 -36.07
C ARG A 288 -1.53 11.60 -35.68
N LEU A 289 -0.58 11.67 -34.74
CA LEU A 289 0.15 10.50 -34.26
C LEU A 289 -0.79 9.51 -33.56
N THR A 290 -1.67 9.99 -32.70
CA THR A 290 -2.62 9.14 -31.97
C THR A 290 -3.58 8.43 -32.91
N ARG A 291 -4.07 9.11 -33.97
CA ARG A 291 -4.90 8.48 -35.00
C ARG A 291 -4.16 7.38 -35.76
N ALA A 292 -2.87 7.58 -36.06
CA ALA A 292 -2.05 6.54 -36.69
C ALA A 292 -1.87 5.32 -35.78
N ILE A 293 -1.59 5.52 -34.48
CA ILE A 293 -1.50 4.45 -33.47
C ILE A 293 -2.84 3.70 -33.40
N HIS A 294 -3.95 4.43 -33.24
CA HIS A 294 -5.29 3.88 -33.14
C HIS A 294 -5.65 3.01 -34.36
N GLN A 295 -5.49 3.53 -35.60
CA GLN A 295 -5.76 2.79 -36.81
C GLN A 295 -4.88 1.55 -36.95
N ASN A 296 -3.66 1.60 -36.48
CA ASN A 296 -2.77 0.45 -36.49
C ASN A 296 -3.22 -0.62 -35.50
N LEU A 297 -3.55 -0.25 -34.27
CA LEU A 297 -4.09 -1.19 -33.29
C LEU A 297 -5.36 -1.87 -33.79
N GLU A 298 -6.30 -1.10 -34.34
CA GLU A 298 -7.58 -1.61 -34.85
C GLU A 298 -7.40 -2.62 -36.00
N LYS A 299 -6.40 -2.40 -36.85
CA LYS A 299 -6.08 -3.30 -37.98
C LYS A 299 -5.16 -4.45 -37.64
N SER A 300 -4.56 -4.44 -36.43
CA SER A 300 -3.62 -5.46 -36.04
C SER A 300 -4.30 -6.74 -35.61
N ILE A 301 -3.78 -7.85 -36.12
CA ILE A 301 -4.05 -9.18 -35.59
C ILE A 301 -2.84 -9.55 -34.72
N PHE A 302 -3.10 -9.83 -33.46
CA PHE A 302 -2.09 -10.26 -32.49
C PHE A 302 -2.10 -11.77 -32.41
N THR A 303 -1.06 -12.41 -32.91
CA THR A 303 -0.86 -13.85 -32.81
C THR A 303 -0.12 -14.14 -31.49
N LEU A 304 -0.74 -14.89 -30.60
CA LEU A 304 -0.23 -15.26 -29.30
C LEU A 304 0.58 -16.57 -29.38
N GLU A 305 1.33 -16.89 -28.31
CA GLU A 305 2.23 -18.06 -28.27
C GLU A 305 1.52 -19.39 -28.54
N ASN A 306 0.25 -19.50 -28.13
CA ASN A 306 -0.58 -20.68 -28.37
C ASN A 306 -1.21 -20.72 -29.78
N GLY A 307 -0.88 -19.77 -30.66
CA GLY A 307 -1.44 -19.64 -32.01
C GLY A 307 -2.81 -18.96 -32.08
N LEU A 308 -3.35 -18.48 -30.95
CA LEU A 308 -4.60 -17.72 -30.92
C LEU A 308 -4.40 -16.35 -31.55
N GLU A 309 -5.29 -15.97 -32.45
CA GLU A 309 -5.31 -14.66 -33.08
C GLU A 309 -6.40 -13.78 -32.47
N LEU A 310 -6.01 -12.62 -31.98
CA LEU A 310 -6.91 -11.65 -31.37
C LEU A 310 -6.76 -10.28 -32.02
N SER A 311 -7.87 -9.53 -32.11
CA SER A 311 -7.88 -8.11 -32.47
C SER A 311 -8.49 -7.31 -31.31
N ILE A 312 -7.99 -6.11 -31.10
CA ILE A 312 -8.49 -5.24 -30.05
C ILE A 312 -8.48 -3.78 -30.51
N GLY A 313 -9.59 -3.08 -30.28
CA GLY A 313 -9.68 -1.64 -30.50
C GLY A 313 -9.23 -0.85 -29.29
N ALA A 314 -9.15 0.46 -29.45
CA ALA A 314 -8.82 1.36 -28.37
C ALA A 314 -9.60 2.67 -28.47
N SER A 315 -9.87 3.29 -27.32
CA SER A 315 -10.45 4.63 -27.21
C SER A 315 -9.39 5.56 -26.64
N ALA A 316 -9.21 6.76 -27.18
CA ALA A 316 -8.17 7.68 -26.74
C ALA A 316 -8.66 9.12 -26.56
N GLY A 317 -8.15 9.79 -25.53
CA GLY A 317 -8.31 11.21 -25.26
C GLY A 317 -6.98 11.92 -25.20
N ILE A 318 -6.89 13.13 -25.75
CA ILE A 318 -5.67 13.94 -25.83
C ILE A 318 -5.84 15.20 -25.01
N ALA A 319 -4.83 15.55 -24.21
CA ALA A 319 -4.71 16.84 -23.55
C ALA A 319 -3.39 17.52 -23.92
N ALA A 320 -3.41 18.85 -24.03
CA ALA A 320 -2.24 19.64 -24.40
C ALA A 320 -2.01 20.80 -23.43
N TYR A 321 -0.75 20.95 -23.00
CA TYR A 321 -0.28 22.11 -22.26
C TYR A 321 -0.02 23.27 -23.21
N PRO A 322 -0.37 24.53 -22.82
CA PRO A 322 -1.00 24.90 -21.55
C PRO A 322 -2.54 24.92 -21.60
N GLY A 323 -3.16 24.62 -22.76
CA GLY A 323 -4.58 24.85 -23.03
C GLY A 323 -5.53 24.04 -22.13
N ASP A 324 -5.20 22.79 -21.79
CA ASP A 324 -6.04 21.92 -20.96
C ASP A 324 -5.65 21.90 -19.48
N GLY A 325 -4.56 22.56 -19.13
CA GLY A 325 -4.11 22.65 -17.75
C GLY A 325 -2.62 22.93 -17.63
N ARG A 326 -2.18 23.21 -16.40
CA ARG A 326 -0.79 23.55 -16.07
C ARG A 326 -0.22 22.68 -14.94
N SER A 327 -0.91 21.66 -14.53
CA SER A 327 -0.49 20.72 -13.51
C SER A 327 -0.68 19.28 -13.99
N VAL A 328 0.04 18.35 -13.39
CA VAL A 328 -0.06 16.90 -13.64
C VAL A 328 -1.52 16.44 -13.61
N HIS A 329 -2.25 16.75 -12.53
CA HIS A 329 -3.65 16.38 -12.35
C HIS A 329 -4.58 16.99 -13.43
N ALA A 330 -4.34 18.24 -13.81
CA ALA A 330 -5.18 18.90 -14.80
C ALA A 330 -5.04 18.26 -16.18
N ILE A 331 -3.80 17.99 -16.62
CA ILE A 331 -3.51 17.39 -17.93
C ILE A 331 -3.99 15.93 -17.98
N LEU A 332 -3.65 15.11 -16.98
CA LEU A 332 -4.13 13.73 -16.91
C LEU A 332 -5.65 13.65 -16.88
N GLY A 333 -6.30 14.44 -16.02
CA GLY A 333 -7.75 14.45 -15.91
C GLY A 333 -8.46 14.98 -17.16
N ALA A 334 -7.84 15.88 -17.94
CA ALA A 334 -8.41 16.35 -19.20
C ALA A 334 -8.38 15.26 -20.29
N ALA A 335 -7.25 14.53 -20.40
CA ALA A 335 -7.09 13.43 -21.33
C ALA A 335 -8.04 12.26 -20.97
N ASP A 336 -8.10 11.89 -19.70
CA ASP A 336 -8.98 10.83 -19.19
C ASP A 336 -10.46 11.14 -19.47
N ARG A 337 -10.94 12.34 -19.14
CA ARG A 337 -12.34 12.73 -19.44
C ARG A 337 -12.69 12.62 -20.92
N ARG A 338 -11.79 13.01 -21.84
CA ARG A 338 -12.00 12.87 -23.28
C ARG A 338 -12.05 11.40 -23.69
N MET A 339 -11.11 10.59 -23.22
CA MET A 339 -11.11 9.14 -23.46
C MET A 339 -12.42 8.51 -22.97
N TYR A 340 -12.88 8.88 -21.78
CA TYR A 340 -14.16 8.39 -21.24
C TYR A 340 -15.37 8.86 -22.07
N GLY A 341 -15.34 10.09 -22.59
CA GLY A 341 -16.33 10.63 -23.53
C GLY A 341 -16.43 9.80 -24.80
N VAL A 342 -15.28 9.39 -25.35
CA VAL A 342 -15.22 8.47 -26.50
C VAL A 342 -15.83 7.12 -26.18
N LYS A 343 -15.49 6.52 -25.04
CA LYS A 343 -16.05 5.23 -24.59
C LYS A 343 -17.58 5.25 -24.48
N SER A 344 -18.13 6.34 -23.94
CA SER A 344 -19.58 6.49 -23.76
C SER A 344 -20.32 6.78 -25.07
N SER A 345 -19.66 7.36 -26.09
CA SER A 345 -20.25 7.74 -27.39
C SER A 345 -20.04 6.73 -28.51
N GLY A 346 -19.63 5.48 -28.19
CA GLY A 346 -19.57 4.39 -29.20
C GLY A 346 -18.18 3.73 -29.35
N ARG A 347 -17.15 4.13 -28.60
CA ARG A 347 -15.77 3.57 -28.64
C ARG A 347 -15.03 3.72 -29.97
N GLY A 348 -13.79 3.24 -30.05
CA GLY A 348 -13.05 3.16 -31.29
C GLY A 348 -12.74 4.51 -31.93
N ARG A 349 -12.46 5.56 -31.17
CA ARG A 349 -12.18 6.91 -31.68
C ARG A 349 -11.12 7.63 -30.84
N VAL A 350 -10.62 8.73 -31.41
CA VAL A 350 -9.66 9.64 -30.76
C VAL A 350 -10.29 11.02 -30.64
N GLU A 351 -10.29 11.58 -29.42
CA GLU A 351 -10.77 12.94 -29.12
C GLU A 351 -9.63 13.82 -28.58
N ALA A 352 -9.57 15.11 -29.02
CA ALA A 352 -8.51 16.04 -28.65
C ALA A 352 -9.05 17.34 -28.03
#